data_8a137f42d6253e08507dc1d893054e86
#
_entry.id   8a137f42d6253e08507dc1d893054e86
#
_cell.length_a   1.000
_cell.length_b   1.000
_cell.length_c   1.000
_cell.angle_alpha   90.00
_cell.angle_beta   90.00
_cell.angle_gamma   90.00
#
_symmetry.space_group_name_H-M   'P 1'
#
loop_
_entity.id
_entity.type
_entity.pdbx_description
1 polymer ?
#
loop_
_entity_poly.entity_id
_entity_poly.type
_entity_poly.pdbx_seq_one_letter_code
_entity_poly.pdbx_strand_id
1 'polypeptide(L)'
;MITRKLTLYSLCALLATTASAAHADDDPSAQNGVTVGIGAQSAPRYSGSDKQRLQFVPLIQARDNALFIDSQKGIGYDLQSENGLYLEHTLGYGLGRDDSNSSWRDGANNLKGMGKIDATMNTALAVGWSITPWLSVEGKATLPLTDSQGVQYQTSVTLLPVQSASDTVALQSAALFGDSRYINTFYGVSARQSQRSGFRPYDRAGGFYGVNSSLTWSHQFDEHWGTLLSAGYTWLGDRAGDSPIVAQRNEGTGTLAVTWTF
;
A
#
# COMPACT_ATOMS: atom_id res chain seq x y z
N MET A 1 -30.77 2.56 28.85
CA MET A 1 -30.60 1.87 27.54
C MET A 1 -29.61 2.69 26.79
N ILE A 2 -28.31 2.44 27.02
CA ILE A 2 -27.18 3.26 26.52
C ILE A 2 -26.66 2.49 25.31
N THR A 3 -26.94 3.00 24.13
CA THR A 3 -26.40 2.52 22.85
C THR A 3 -24.93 2.93 22.80
N ARG A 4 -24.01 1.98 22.99
CA ARG A 4 -22.58 2.17 22.75
C ARG A 4 -22.37 2.37 21.25
N LYS A 5 -22.06 3.60 20.86
CA LYS A 5 -21.55 3.88 19.51
C LYS A 5 -20.09 3.42 19.46
N LEU A 6 -19.83 2.27 18.83
CA LEU A 6 -18.48 1.88 18.45
C LEU A 6 -18.08 2.76 17.25
N THR A 7 -17.16 3.66 17.48
CA THR A 7 -16.52 4.42 16.40
C THR A 7 -15.55 3.47 15.68
N LEU A 8 -15.92 3.06 14.47
CA LEU A 8 -15.08 2.20 13.63
C LEU A 8 -14.02 3.02 12.96
N TYR A 9 -12.79 2.66 13.19
CA TYR A 9 -11.64 3.19 12.47
C TYR A 9 -11.55 2.53 11.10
N SER A 10 -11.47 3.36 10.06
CA SER A 10 -11.15 2.90 8.72
C SER A 10 -9.73 2.36 8.68
N LEU A 11 -9.60 1.03 8.67
CA LEU A 11 -8.31 0.34 8.57
C LEU A 11 -7.86 0.28 7.12
N CYS A 12 -7.70 1.43 6.47
CA CYS A 12 -7.01 1.55 5.18
C CYS A 12 -5.52 1.80 5.34
N ALA A 13 -4.99 1.65 6.55
CA ALA A 13 -3.56 1.65 6.80
C ALA A 13 -3.16 0.26 7.26
N LEU A 14 -2.31 -0.39 6.52
CA LEU A 14 -1.64 -1.64 6.87
C LEU A 14 -0.63 -1.45 8.01
N LEU A 15 -0.81 -0.49 8.90
CA LEU A 15 0.09 -0.22 10.01
C LEU A 15 -0.68 0.35 11.20
N ALA A 16 -0.68 -0.44 12.25
CA ALA A 16 -0.88 -0.05 13.63
C ALA A 16 -2.10 0.85 13.92
N THR A 17 -3.27 0.23 14.02
CA THR A 17 -4.19 0.75 15.00
C THR A 17 -3.65 0.33 16.38
N THR A 18 -3.05 1.24 17.12
CA THR A 18 -2.90 1.06 18.55
C THR A 18 -4.29 0.85 19.11
N ALA A 19 -4.59 -0.37 19.55
CA ALA A 19 -5.79 -0.64 20.32
C ALA A 19 -5.60 0.04 21.69
N SER A 20 -5.94 1.31 21.78
CA SER A 20 -6.16 1.92 23.08
C SER A 20 -7.28 1.15 23.75
N ALA A 21 -7.00 0.58 24.92
CA ALA A 21 -7.97 -0.11 25.74
C ALA A 21 -9.20 0.81 25.87
N ALA A 22 -10.35 0.33 25.37
CA ALA A 22 -11.58 1.07 25.41
C ALA A 22 -12.03 1.22 26.87
N HIS A 23 -11.62 2.28 27.50
CA HIS A 23 -12.42 2.91 28.54
C HIS A 23 -13.40 3.83 27.83
N ALA A 24 -14.67 3.57 28.05
CA ALA A 24 -15.78 4.31 27.50
C ALA A 24 -15.84 5.71 28.10
N ASP A 25 -15.16 6.64 27.46
CA ASP A 25 -15.47 8.06 27.48
C ASP A 25 -15.25 8.57 26.07
N ASP A 26 -16.22 9.31 25.53
CA ASP A 26 -16.19 9.95 24.22
C ASP A 26 -15.12 11.07 24.20
N ASP A 27 -13.84 10.70 24.27
CA ASP A 27 -12.74 11.64 24.16
C ASP A 27 -12.23 11.66 22.72
N PRO A 28 -12.40 12.78 21.99
CA PRO A 28 -11.83 12.94 20.64
C PRO A 28 -10.30 12.78 20.61
N SER A 29 -9.62 12.85 21.77
CA SER A 29 -8.17 12.68 21.89
C SER A 29 -7.69 11.25 21.60
N ALA A 30 -8.57 10.24 21.61
CA ALA A 30 -8.23 8.86 21.26
C ALA A 30 -7.84 8.65 19.78
N GLN A 31 -8.02 9.67 18.95
CA GLN A 31 -7.63 9.65 17.55
C GLN A 31 -6.28 10.32 17.27
N ASN A 32 -5.69 10.96 18.26
CA ASN A 32 -4.46 11.72 18.12
C ASN A 32 -3.29 10.89 18.65
N GLY A 33 -2.20 10.87 17.92
CA GLY A 33 -1.00 10.15 18.36
C GLY A 33 0.10 10.17 17.34
N VAL A 34 1.30 9.89 17.80
CA VAL A 34 2.49 9.73 16.97
C VAL A 34 3.09 8.38 17.23
N THR A 35 3.23 7.58 16.19
CA THR A 35 3.92 6.29 16.21
C THR A 35 5.12 6.35 15.28
N VAL A 36 6.27 5.95 15.77
CA VAL A 36 7.48 5.79 14.97
C VAL A 36 7.97 4.34 15.05
N GLY A 37 8.66 3.89 14.03
CA GLY A 37 9.18 2.53 14.03
C GLY A 37 10.21 2.29 12.96
N ILE A 38 10.78 1.13 12.99
CA ILE A 38 11.68 0.63 11.96
C ILE A 38 11.32 -0.82 11.63
N GLY A 39 11.29 -1.13 10.35
CA GLY A 39 11.02 -2.47 9.86
C GLY A 39 12.09 -2.97 8.90
N ALA A 40 12.16 -4.28 8.77
CA ALA A 40 12.86 -4.98 7.71
C ALA A 40 11.82 -5.56 6.75
N GLN A 41 11.97 -5.28 5.46
CA GLN A 41 11.06 -5.75 4.42
C GLN A 41 11.83 -6.53 3.36
N SER A 42 11.34 -7.72 3.04
CA SER A 42 11.70 -8.46 1.83
C SER A 42 10.63 -8.24 0.77
N ALA A 43 11.03 -7.74 -0.40
CA ALA A 43 10.12 -7.47 -1.52
C ALA A 43 10.80 -7.78 -2.86
N PRO A 44 10.04 -8.04 -3.93
CA PRO A 44 10.60 -8.11 -5.29
C PRO A 44 11.39 -6.85 -5.63
N ARG A 45 12.46 -7.00 -6.41
CA ARG A 45 13.27 -5.83 -6.85
C ARG A 45 12.49 -4.83 -7.69
N TYR A 46 11.47 -5.28 -8.39
CA TYR A 46 10.45 -4.52 -9.12
C TYR A 46 9.27 -5.46 -9.37
N SER A 47 8.11 -4.94 -9.70
CA SER A 47 6.95 -5.77 -9.98
C SER A 47 7.16 -6.67 -11.20
N GLY A 48 7.12 -7.98 -11.01
CA GLY A 48 7.47 -9.02 -11.98
C GLY A 48 8.89 -9.58 -11.83
N SER A 49 9.66 -9.16 -10.82
CA SER A 49 11.02 -9.67 -10.58
C SER A 49 11.01 -11.03 -9.90
N ASP A 50 11.86 -11.94 -10.39
CA ASP A 50 12.19 -13.22 -9.76
C ASP A 50 13.18 -13.09 -8.58
N LYS A 51 13.70 -11.88 -8.34
CA LYS A 51 14.70 -11.60 -7.31
C LYS A 51 14.13 -10.70 -6.24
N GLN A 52 14.44 -11.06 -4.99
CA GLN A 52 14.08 -10.30 -3.81
C GLN A 52 15.16 -9.28 -3.44
N ARG A 53 14.76 -8.25 -2.71
CA ARG A 53 15.66 -7.35 -1.98
C ARG A 53 15.19 -7.24 -0.53
N LEU A 54 16.16 -7.14 0.37
CA LEU A 54 15.91 -6.78 1.76
C LEU A 54 16.19 -5.28 1.91
N GLN A 55 15.28 -4.58 2.56
CA GLN A 55 15.41 -3.14 2.84
C GLN A 55 14.90 -2.80 4.23
N PHE A 56 15.47 -1.76 4.84
CA PHE A 56 14.90 -1.16 6.04
C PHE A 56 13.86 -0.13 5.65
N VAL A 57 12.74 -0.14 6.35
CA VAL A 57 11.60 0.77 6.12
C VAL A 57 11.35 1.56 7.39
N PRO A 58 11.49 2.88 7.36
CA PRO A 58 11.03 3.72 8.45
C PRO A 58 9.50 3.72 8.48
N LEU A 59 8.93 3.63 9.68
CA LEU A 59 7.50 3.74 9.93
C LEU A 59 7.27 5.01 10.73
N ILE A 60 6.49 5.91 10.17
CA ILE A 60 6.10 7.15 10.83
C ILE A 60 4.62 7.33 10.57
N GLN A 61 3.87 7.43 11.64
CA GLN A 61 2.46 7.78 11.61
C GLN A 61 2.20 8.87 12.63
N ALA A 62 1.52 9.90 12.21
CA ALA A 62 1.03 10.94 13.09
C ALA A 62 -0.40 11.28 12.67
N ARG A 63 -1.28 11.43 13.64
CA ARG A 63 -2.68 11.76 13.38
C ARG A 63 -3.14 12.86 14.34
N ASP A 64 -3.88 13.79 13.78
CA ASP A 64 -4.63 14.83 14.49
C ASP A 64 -6.02 14.93 13.86
N ASN A 65 -7.00 14.29 14.51
CA ASN A 65 -8.36 14.15 13.99
C ASN A 65 -8.40 13.56 12.56
N ALA A 66 -8.92 14.31 11.61
CA ALA A 66 -9.00 13.91 10.21
C ALA A 66 -7.65 13.96 9.48
N LEU A 67 -6.70 14.78 9.95
CA LEU A 67 -5.40 14.96 9.31
C LEU A 67 -4.43 13.86 9.74
N PHE A 68 -3.63 13.37 8.81
CA PHE A 68 -2.59 12.39 9.12
C PHE A 68 -1.34 12.55 8.26
N ILE A 69 -0.24 12.04 8.79
CA ILE A 69 1.03 11.81 8.09
C ILE A 69 1.35 10.32 8.22
N ASP A 70 1.66 9.67 7.11
CA ASP A 70 2.02 8.27 7.06
C ASP A 70 3.19 8.07 6.09
N SER A 71 4.23 7.37 6.52
CA SER A 71 5.44 7.17 5.70
C SER A 71 5.21 6.41 4.39
N GLN A 72 4.10 5.70 4.25
CA GLN A 72 3.75 4.94 3.03
C GLN A 72 2.70 5.64 2.18
N LYS A 73 1.72 6.29 2.81
CA LYS A 73 0.63 6.98 2.12
C LYS A 73 0.97 8.44 1.81
N GLY A 74 1.82 9.07 2.61
CA GLY A 74 2.14 10.50 2.56
C GLY A 74 1.34 11.31 3.57
N ILE A 75 0.95 12.52 3.20
CA ILE A 75 0.16 13.42 4.02
C ILE A 75 -1.27 13.40 3.50
N GLY A 76 -2.25 13.31 4.38
CA GLY A 76 -3.64 13.22 3.96
C GLY A 76 -4.64 13.62 5.01
N TYR A 77 -5.88 13.49 4.63
CA TYR A 77 -7.02 13.56 5.53
C TYR A 77 -8.02 12.48 5.20
N ASP A 78 -8.76 12.04 6.20
CA ASP A 78 -9.91 11.18 6.03
C ASP A 78 -11.16 11.80 6.68
N LEU A 79 -12.28 11.62 6.02
CA LEU A 79 -13.60 12.05 6.48
C LEU A 79 -14.45 10.80 6.61
N GLN A 80 -15.06 10.61 7.76
CA GLN A 80 -15.89 9.46 8.04
C GLN A 80 -17.30 9.89 8.46
N SER A 81 -18.31 9.20 7.94
CA SER A 81 -19.70 9.42 8.28
C SER A 81 -20.20 8.40 9.33
N GLU A 82 -21.27 8.72 10.04
CA GLU A 82 -21.85 7.84 11.06
C GLU A 82 -22.34 6.48 10.50
N ASN A 83 -22.63 6.40 9.21
CA ASN A 83 -23.07 5.18 8.54
C ASN A 83 -21.91 4.31 8.00
N GLY A 84 -20.64 4.68 8.34
CA GLY A 84 -19.45 3.93 7.96
C GLY A 84 -18.87 4.27 6.58
N LEU A 85 -19.49 5.19 5.82
CA LEU A 85 -18.85 5.70 4.60
C LEU A 85 -17.67 6.59 4.95
N TYR A 86 -16.58 6.46 4.20
CA TYR A 86 -15.40 7.31 4.36
C TYR A 86 -14.82 7.76 3.03
N LEU A 87 -14.12 8.88 3.09
CA LEU A 87 -13.34 9.44 1.99
C LEU A 87 -11.95 9.77 2.53
N GLU A 88 -10.92 9.21 1.90
CA GLU A 88 -9.52 9.52 2.19
C GLU A 88 -8.90 10.22 0.98
N HIS A 89 -8.17 11.30 1.22
CA HIS A 89 -7.37 11.97 0.22
C HIS A 89 -5.93 12.11 0.71
N THR A 90 -4.97 11.74 -0.12
CA THR A 90 -3.55 11.78 0.22
C THR A 90 -2.71 12.44 -0.86
N LEU A 91 -1.62 13.08 -0.42
CA LEU A 91 -0.50 13.50 -1.24
C LEU A 91 0.70 12.65 -0.86
N GLY A 92 1.17 11.86 -1.79
CA GLY A 92 2.25 10.90 -1.59
C GLY A 92 3.38 11.06 -2.60
N TYR A 93 4.29 10.10 -2.56
CA TYR A 93 5.47 10.10 -3.41
C TYR A 93 5.77 8.69 -3.92
N GLY A 94 5.93 8.56 -5.23
CA GLY A 94 6.38 7.33 -5.89
C GLY A 94 7.86 7.42 -6.23
N LEU A 95 8.66 6.43 -5.81
CA LEU A 95 10.12 6.44 -6.03
C LEU A 95 10.51 6.09 -7.47
N GLY A 96 9.55 5.66 -8.31
CA GLY A 96 9.83 5.21 -9.66
C GLY A 96 10.60 3.88 -9.70
N ARG A 97 11.31 3.62 -10.82
CA ARG A 97 12.06 2.38 -11.02
C ARG A 97 13.40 2.67 -11.71
N ASP A 98 14.49 2.05 -11.22
CA ASP A 98 15.80 2.09 -11.87
C ASP A 98 15.93 0.92 -12.88
N ASP A 99 16.81 1.04 -13.85
CA ASP A 99 17.21 -0.03 -14.77
C ASP A 99 18.48 -0.78 -14.31
N SER A 100 18.83 -0.60 -13.04
CA SER A 100 19.93 -1.27 -12.34
C SER A 100 19.54 -1.64 -10.92
N ASN A 101 20.33 -2.48 -10.26
CA ASN A 101 20.09 -2.83 -8.87
C ASN A 101 20.11 -1.58 -7.98
N SER A 102 19.07 -1.43 -7.19
CA SER A 102 18.95 -0.38 -6.18
C SER A 102 18.61 -0.98 -4.82
N SER A 103 19.08 -0.37 -3.75
CA SER A 103 18.79 -0.78 -2.36
C SER A 103 17.61 -0.02 -1.74
N TRP A 104 17.22 1.13 -2.32
CA TRP A 104 16.22 2.02 -1.73
C TRP A 104 14.98 2.25 -2.60
N ARG A 105 15.01 1.89 -3.87
CA ARG A 105 13.86 1.93 -4.78
C ARG A 105 13.81 0.71 -5.68
N ASP A 106 12.73 0.52 -6.39
CA ASP A 106 12.60 -0.54 -7.38
C ASP A 106 13.68 -0.46 -8.45
N GLY A 107 14.17 -1.61 -8.91
CA GLY A 107 15.16 -1.69 -9.96
C GLY A 107 16.02 -2.94 -9.90
N ALA A 108 16.44 -3.40 -11.07
CA ALA A 108 17.29 -4.57 -11.21
C ALA A 108 18.14 -4.51 -12.50
N ASN A 109 19.32 -5.13 -12.47
CA ASN A 109 20.25 -5.14 -13.59
C ASN A 109 19.71 -5.82 -14.87
N ASN A 110 18.73 -6.71 -14.74
CA ASN A 110 18.06 -7.32 -15.91
C ASN A 110 17.18 -6.32 -16.68
N LEU A 111 16.87 -5.15 -16.11
CA LEU A 111 16.15 -4.07 -16.80
C LEU A 111 17.08 -3.12 -17.56
N LYS A 112 18.40 -3.42 -17.65
CA LYS A 112 19.36 -2.57 -18.32
C LYS A 112 18.94 -2.28 -19.76
N GLY A 113 18.93 -0.98 -20.12
CA GLY A 113 18.47 -0.51 -21.42
C GLY A 113 16.98 -0.15 -21.50
N MET A 114 16.18 -0.51 -20.48
CA MET A 114 14.78 -0.07 -20.38
C MET A 114 14.68 1.42 -20.02
N GLY A 115 15.72 1.97 -19.37
CA GLY A 115 15.71 3.31 -18.83
C GLY A 115 14.97 3.39 -17.49
N LYS A 116 15.07 4.56 -16.88
CA LYS A 116 14.49 4.83 -15.57
C LYS A 116 13.04 5.29 -15.70
N ILE A 117 12.27 4.98 -14.69
CA ILE A 117 10.98 5.64 -14.40
C ILE A 117 11.30 6.61 -13.26
N ASP A 118 11.07 7.88 -13.50
CA ASP A 118 11.42 8.92 -12.54
C ASP A 118 10.49 8.87 -11.32
N ALA A 119 10.96 9.45 -10.24
CA ALA A 119 10.14 9.60 -9.05
C ALA A 119 9.06 10.68 -9.29
N THR A 120 7.90 10.51 -8.70
CA THR A 120 6.77 11.42 -8.91
C THR A 120 6.03 11.70 -7.60
N MET A 121 5.57 12.92 -7.44
CA MET A 121 4.50 13.20 -6.49
C MET A 121 3.19 12.65 -7.06
N ASN A 122 2.36 12.10 -6.19
CA ASN A 122 1.06 11.59 -6.56
C ASN A 122 -0.01 12.08 -5.58
N THR A 123 -1.23 12.05 -6.03
CA THR A 123 -2.42 12.20 -5.19
C THR A 123 -3.24 10.93 -5.28
N ALA A 124 -3.81 10.51 -4.15
CA ALA A 124 -4.74 9.40 -4.16
C ALA A 124 -6.06 9.80 -3.50
N LEU A 125 -7.15 9.36 -4.11
CA LEU A 125 -8.49 9.50 -3.58
C LEU A 125 -9.06 8.10 -3.38
N ALA A 126 -9.49 7.82 -2.15
CA ALA A 126 -10.16 6.58 -1.79
C ALA A 126 -11.55 6.89 -1.25
N VAL A 127 -12.51 6.08 -1.65
CA VAL A 127 -13.86 6.06 -1.11
C VAL A 127 -14.13 4.64 -0.66
N GLY A 128 -14.57 4.50 0.58
CA GLY A 128 -14.84 3.19 1.12
C GLY A 128 -16.05 3.18 2.05
N TRP A 129 -16.39 1.97 2.45
CA TRP A 129 -17.49 1.72 3.36
C TRP A 129 -17.13 0.63 4.36
N SER A 130 -17.13 0.97 5.63
CA SER A 130 -17.06 0.05 6.75
C SER A 130 -18.45 -0.52 7.00
N ILE A 131 -18.75 -1.65 6.35
CA ILE A 131 -20.06 -2.31 6.37
C ILE A 131 -20.37 -2.85 7.78
N THR A 132 -19.34 -3.40 8.41
CA THR A 132 -19.35 -3.88 9.79
C THR A 132 -18.02 -3.54 10.46
N PRO A 133 -17.87 -3.71 11.80
CA PRO A 133 -16.58 -3.53 12.48
C PRO A 133 -15.42 -4.36 11.91
N TRP A 134 -15.71 -5.46 11.26
CA TRP A 134 -14.72 -6.42 10.77
C TRP A 134 -14.66 -6.53 9.24
N LEU A 135 -15.51 -5.78 8.50
CA LEU A 135 -15.57 -5.83 7.04
C LEU A 135 -15.66 -4.43 6.45
N SER A 136 -14.72 -4.10 5.57
CA SER A 136 -14.76 -2.89 4.75
C SER A 136 -14.46 -3.18 3.29
N VAL A 137 -14.98 -2.30 2.42
CA VAL A 137 -14.71 -2.27 0.98
C VAL A 137 -14.23 -0.88 0.58
N GLU A 138 -13.32 -0.80 -0.38
CA GLU A 138 -12.74 0.47 -0.82
C GLU A 138 -12.49 0.48 -2.32
N GLY A 139 -12.70 1.63 -2.94
CA GLY A 139 -12.20 1.98 -4.26
C GLY A 139 -11.22 3.14 -4.17
N LYS A 140 -10.04 3.01 -4.79
CA LYS A 140 -8.97 4.00 -4.74
C LYS A 140 -8.43 4.29 -6.15
N ALA A 141 -8.15 5.56 -6.42
CA ALA A 141 -7.44 6.01 -7.61
C ALA A 141 -6.18 6.78 -7.19
N THR A 142 -5.04 6.46 -7.80
CA THR A 142 -3.75 7.14 -7.58
C THR A 142 -3.31 7.78 -8.89
N LEU A 143 -3.13 9.11 -8.85
CA LEU A 143 -2.80 9.93 -10.00
C LEU A 143 -1.41 10.57 -9.81
N PRO A 144 -0.50 10.45 -10.79
CA PRO A 144 0.77 11.18 -10.75
C PRO A 144 0.53 12.68 -11.00
N LEU A 145 1.23 13.54 -10.25
CA LEU A 145 1.12 15.00 -10.34
C LEU A 145 2.30 15.64 -11.11
N THR A 146 3.49 15.07 -10.98
CA THR A 146 4.72 15.69 -11.52
C THR A 146 5.29 14.96 -12.73
N ASP A 147 4.88 13.73 -12.98
CA ASP A 147 5.27 12.94 -14.14
C ASP A 147 4.10 12.11 -14.67
N SER A 148 4.04 11.95 -15.97
CA SER A 148 2.89 11.34 -16.66
C SER A 148 2.99 9.82 -16.69
N GLN A 149 2.96 9.16 -15.52
CA GLN A 149 3.12 7.70 -15.37
C GLN A 149 1.84 6.90 -15.55
N GLY A 150 0.68 7.58 -15.72
CA GLY A 150 -0.63 6.96 -15.81
C GLY A 150 -1.32 6.77 -14.46
N VAL A 151 -2.59 6.41 -14.48
CA VAL A 151 -3.45 6.28 -13.31
C VAL A 151 -3.56 4.82 -12.92
N GLN A 152 -3.34 4.55 -11.63
CA GLN A 152 -3.61 3.26 -11.00
C GLN A 152 -4.94 3.32 -10.27
N TYR A 153 -5.75 2.26 -10.42
CA TYR A 153 -6.98 2.08 -9.66
C TYR A 153 -6.90 0.78 -8.87
N GLN A 154 -7.57 0.74 -7.74
CA GLN A 154 -7.64 -0.41 -6.87
C GLN A 154 -9.04 -0.54 -6.30
N THR A 155 -9.55 -1.76 -6.21
CA THR A 155 -10.72 -2.09 -5.40
C THR A 155 -10.32 -3.15 -4.40
N SER A 156 -10.64 -2.96 -3.13
CA SER A 156 -10.21 -3.86 -2.07
C SER A 156 -11.33 -4.23 -1.10
N VAL A 157 -11.17 -5.38 -0.51
CA VAL A 157 -11.94 -5.87 0.63
C VAL A 157 -10.98 -6.11 1.77
N THR A 158 -11.31 -5.62 2.95
CA THR A 158 -10.53 -5.84 4.17
C THR A 158 -11.40 -6.54 5.21
N LEU A 159 -10.84 -7.58 5.81
CA LEU A 159 -11.42 -8.34 6.92
C LEU A 159 -10.52 -8.19 8.14
N LEU A 160 -11.13 -8.03 9.30
CA LEU A 160 -10.48 -7.96 10.60
C LEU A 160 -10.96 -9.12 11.49
N PRO A 161 -10.46 -10.33 11.27
CA PRO A 161 -10.90 -11.51 12.01
C PRO A 161 -10.55 -11.48 13.50
N VAL A 162 -9.54 -10.69 13.87
CA VAL A 162 -9.13 -10.50 15.27
C VAL A 162 -9.00 -9.00 15.53
N GLN A 163 -9.70 -8.53 16.54
CA GLN A 163 -9.57 -7.18 17.11
C GLN A 163 -9.69 -7.31 18.63
N SER A 164 -8.59 -7.13 19.33
CA SER A 164 -8.54 -7.13 20.80
C SER A 164 -7.76 -5.89 21.28
N ALA A 165 -7.59 -5.75 22.57
CA ALA A 165 -6.81 -4.67 23.15
C ALA A 165 -5.33 -4.70 22.73
N SER A 166 -4.77 -5.91 22.52
CA SER A 166 -3.36 -6.10 22.18
C SER A 166 -3.13 -6.57 20.75
N ASP A 167 -4.10 -7.24 20.13
CA ASP A 167 -3.89 -7.91 18.85
C ASP A 167 -4.88 -7.47 17.78
N THR A 168 -4.38 -7.18 16.61
CA THR A 168 -5.19 -6.98 15.42
C THR A 168 -4.66 -7.85 14.28
N VAL A 169 -5.55 -8.61 13.64
CA VAL A 169 -5.24 -9.33 12.41
C VAL A 169 -6.09 -8.76 11.29
N ALA A 170 -5.44 -8.34 10.22
CA ALA A 170 -6.10 -7.82 9.02
C ALA A 170 -5.77 -8.70 7.82
N LEU A 171 -6.79 -9.10 7.08
CA LEU A 171 -6.68 -9.74 5.76
C LEU A 171 -7.27 -8.80 4.73
N GLN A 172 -6.44 -8.37 3.77
CA GLN A 172 -6.89 -7.53 2.66
C GLN A 172 -6.67 -8.26 1.34
N SER A 173 -7.61 -8.11 0.42
CA SER A 173 -7.43 -8.51 -0.98
C SER A 173 -7.88 -7.39 -1.89
N ALA A 174 -7.06 -7.09 -2.90
CA ALA A 174 -7.25 -5.97 -3.81
C ALA A 174 -7.09 -6.39 -5.27
N ALA A 175 -8.05 -6.03 -6.10
CA ALA A 175 -7.93 -6.10 -7.55
C ALA A 175 -7.27 -4.82 -8.05
N LEU A 176 -6.26 -4.97 -8.91
CA LEU A 176 -5.39 -3.90 -9.41
C LEU A 176 -5.71 -3.60 -10.87
N PHE A 177 -5.90 -2.32 -11.17
CA PHE A 177 -6.18 -1.83 -12.51
C PHE A 177 -5.25 -0.66 -12.84
N GLY A 178 -4.91 -0.49 -14.11
CA GLY A 178 -4.16 0.65 -14.60
C GLY A 178 -4.76 1.17 -15.89
N ASP A 179 -4.64 2.47 -16.15
CA ASP A 179 -4.89 2.96 -17.50
C ASP A 179 -3.81 2.45 -18.47
N SER A 180 -3.96 2.70 -19.78
CA SER A 180 -2.99 2.24 -20.77
C SER A 180 -1.60 2.83 -20.54
N ARG A 181 -1.54 4.06 -20.04
CA ARG A 181 -0.27 4.73 -19.74
C ARG A 181 0.44 4.09 -18.56
N TYR A 182 -0.27 3.79 -17.47
CA TYR A 182 0.28 3.07 -16.31
C TYR A 182 0.83 1.71 -16.72
N ILE A 183 0.04 0.91 -17.46
CA ILE A 183 0.46 -0.42 -17.92
C ILE A 183 1.73 -0.32 -18.78
N ASN A 184 1.78 0.62 -19.71
CA ASN A 184 2.93 0.75 -20.61
C ASN A 184 4.14 1.41 -19.94
N THR A 185 3.96 2.26 -18.94
CA THR A 185 5.07 2.81 -18.15
C THR A 185 5.77 1.71 -17.32
N PHE A 186 5.01 0.87 -16.63
CA PHE A 186 5.56 -0.11 -15.69
C PHE A 186 5.85 -1.47 -16.31
N TYR A 187 5.10 -1.89 -17.33
CA TYR A 187 5.21 -3.21 -17.96
C TYR A 187 5.46 -3.16 -19.46
N GLY A 188 5.33 -2.01 -20.11
CA GLY A 188 5.55 -1.85 -21.55
C GLY A 188 7.02 -1.93 -21.95
N VAL A 189 7.24 -2.25 -23.24
CA VAL A 189 8.56 -2.19 -23.91
C VAL A 189 8.37 -1.49 -25.26
N SER A 190 8.74 -0.23 -25.34
CA SER A 190 8.71 0.53 -26.59
C SER A 190 9.76 0.03 -27.59
N ALA A 191 9.63 0.38 -28.87
CA ALA A 191 10.60 0.01 -29.90
C ALA A 191 12.03 0.47 -29.55
N ARG A 192 12.18 1.67 -28.97
CA ARG A 192 13.48 2.20 -28.52
C ARG A 192 14.06 1.41 -27.34
N GLN A 193 13.22 1.02 -26.39
CA GLN A 193 13.63 0.16 -25.26
C GLN A 193 14.01 -1.23 -25.75
N SER A 194 13.24 -1.81 -26.67
CA SER A 194 13.54 -3.10 -27.28
C SER A 194 14.93 -3.13 -27.94
N GLN A 195 15.27 -2.10 -28.71
CA GLN A 195 16.60 -1.99 -29.36
C GLN A 195 17.75 -1.92 -28.33
N ARG A 196 17.53 -1.30 -27.17
CA ARG A 196 18.59 -1.11 -26.16
C ARG A 196 18.70 -2.26 -25.17
N SER A 197 17.58 -2.89 -24.83
CA SER A 197 17.51 -3.92 -23.80
C SER A 197 17.53 -5.35 -24.37
N GLY A 198 17.14 -5.53 -25.63
CA GLY A 198 16.93 -6.85 -26.25
C GLY A 198 15.58 -7.50 -25.92
N PHE A 199 14.75 -6.91 -25.09
CA PHE A 199 13.39 -7.41 -24.87
C PHE A 199 12.51 -7.18 -26.11
N ARG A 200 11.58 -8.09 -26.39
CA ARG A 200 10.59 -7.87 -27.46
C ARG A 200 9.68 -6.68 -27.15
N PRO A 201 9.22 -5.95 -28.16
CA PRO A 201 8.25 -4.88 -27.95
C PRO A 201 6.98 -5.41 -27.25
N TYR A 202 6.44 -4.61 -26.36
CA TYR A 202 5.23 -4.95 -25.61
C TYR A 202 4.43 -3.68 -25.32
N ASP A 203 3.17 -3.67 -25.74
CA ASP A 203 2.21 -2.59 -25.52
C ASP A 203 0.84 -3.19 -25.21
N ARG A 204 0.13 -2.67 -24.22
CA ARG A 204 -1.19 -3.16 -23.79
C ARG A 204 -2.12 -2.01 -23.43
N ALA A 205 -3.40 -2.24 -23.72
CA ALA A 205 -4.47 -1.38 -23.22
C ALA A 205 -4.57 -1.46 -21.70
N GLY A 206 -5.12 -0.40 -21.09
CA GLY A 206 -5.45 -0.38 -19.67
C GLY A 206 -6.48 -1.45 -19.28
N GLY A 207 -6.60 -1.66 -17.98
CA GLY A 207 -7.55 -2.58 -17.35
C GLY A 207 -6.95 -3.36 -16.19
N PHE A 208 -7.60 -4.45 -15.81
CA PHE A 208 -7.16 -5.34 -14.75
C PHE A 208 -5.78 -5.92 -15.06
N TYR A 209 -4.85 -5.83 -14.09
CA TYR A 209 -3.48 -6.35 -14.27
C TYR A 209 -2.99 -7.24 -13.13
N GLY A 210 -3.75 -7.43 -12.04
CA GLY A 210 -3.34 -8.32 -10.98
C GLY A 210 -4.22 -8.28 -9.74
N VAL A 211 -3.90 -9.15 -8.80
CA VAL A 211 -4.49 -9.21 -7.47
C VAL A 211 -3.37 -9.16 -6.45
N ASN A 212 -3.52 -8.31 -5.44
CA ASN A 212 -2.68 -8.31 -4.26
C ASN A 212 -3.49 -8.77 -3.05
N SER A 213 -2.93 -9.66 -2.25
CA SER A 213 -3.51 -10.08 -0.98
C SER A 213 -2.45 -9.98 0.12
N SER A 214 -2.85 -9.55 1.30
CA SER A 214 -1.94 -9.41 2.44
C SER A 214 -2.61 -9.84 3.74
N LEU A 215 -1.82 -10.43 4.60
CA LEU A 215 -2.16 -10.73 5.98
C LEU A 215 -1.21 -9.93 6.88
N THR A 216 -1.77 -9.15 7.78
CA THR A 216 -1.00 -8.36 8.74
C THR A 216 -1.47 -8.69 10.15
N TRP A 217 -0.53 -8.96 11.03
CA TRP A 217 -0.72 -9.05 12.45
C TRP A 217 0.06 -7.95 13.14
N SER A 218 -0.63 -7.19 14.00
CA SER A 218 -0.03 -6.22 14.89
C SER A 218 -0.29 -6.63 16.34
N HIS A 219 0.72 -6.46 17.17
CA HIS A 219 0.66 -6.76 18.59
C HIS A 219 1.22 -5.58 19.40
N GLN A 220 0.46 -5.16 20.40
CA GLN A 220 0.85 -4.13 21.35
C GLN A 220 1.29 -4.81 22.64
N PHE A 221 2.57 -4.65 23.01
CA PHE A 221 3.14 -5.23 24.23
C PHE A 221 2.76 -4.43 25.47
N ASP A 222 2.75 -3.10 25.35
CA ASP A 222 2.38 -2.15 26.38
C ASP A 222 1.88 -0.85 25.75
N GLU A 223 1.72 0.23 26.52
CA GLU A 223 1.18 1.52 26.03
C GLU A 223 2.07 2.17 24.94
N HIS A 224 3.33 1.76 24.82
CA HIS A 224 4.29 2.36 23.92
C HIS A 224 4.81 1.38 22.85
N TRP A 225 5.18 0.15 23.23
CA TRP A 225 5.83 -0.78 22.32
C TRP A 225 4.86 -1.67 21.58
N GLY A 226 5.05 -1.74 20.28
CA GLY A 226 4.31 -2.64 19.42
C GLY A 226 5.21 -3.34 18.39
N THR A 227 4.65 -4.34 17.75
CA THR A 227 5.26 -5.03 16.61
C THR A 227 4.24 -5.24 15.50
N LEU A 228 4.73 -5.35 14.28
CA LEU A 228 3.94 -5.63 13.11
C LEU A 228 4.63 -6.72 12.29
N LEU A 229 3.88 -7.74 11.92
CA LEU A 229 4.27 -8.77 10.96
C LEU A 229 3.28 -8.75 9.80
N SER A 230 3.79 -8.62 8.57
CA SER A 230 2.97 -8.65 7.37
C SER A 230 3.53 -9.62 6.35
N ALA A 231 2.65 -10.38 5.71
CA ALA A 231 2.95 -11.22 4.56
C ALA A 231 2.00 -10.83 3.42
N GLY A 232 2.57 -10.55 2.25
CA GLY A 232 1.83 -10.17 1.05
C GLY A 232 2.11 -11.13 -0.10
N TYR A 233 1.13 -11.27 -0.96
CA TYR A 233 1.20 -12.04 -2.20
C TYR A 233 0.54 -11.26 -3.32
N THR A 234 1.25 -11.10 -4.43
CA THR A 234 0.71 -10.48 -5.64
C THR A 234 0.75 -11.46 -6.79
N TRP A 235 -0.37 -11.62 -7.48
CA TRP A 235 -0.45 -12.31 -8.75
C TRP A 235 -0.65 -11.31 -9.87
N LEU A 236 0.21 -11.37 -10.90
CA LEU A 236 0.14 -10.52 -12.09
C LEU A 236 -0.66 -11.24 -13.19
N GLY A 237 -1.78 -10.63 -13.58
CA GLY A 237 -2.61 -11.06 -14.70
C GLY A 237 -1.95 -10.73 -16.04
N ASP A 238 -2.57 -11.17 -17.15
CA ASP A 238 -1.97 -11.18 -18.49
C ASP A 238 -1.48 -9.81 -18.98
N ARG A 239 -2.13 -8.70 -18.59
CA ARG A 239 -1.69 -7.36 -19.00
C ARG A 239 -0.32 -6.97 -18.46
N ALA A 240 0.03 -7.44 -17.29
CA ALA A 240 1.35 -7.26 -16.71
C ALA A 240 2.23 -8.50 -16.92
N GLY A 241 1.69 -9.69 -16.63
CA GLY A 241 2.41 -10.94 -16.58
C GLY A 241 2.95 -11.45 -17.93
N ASP A 242 2.34 -11.07 -19.07
CA ASP A 242 2.85 -11.39 -20.40
C ASP A 242 3.99 -10.47 -20.86
N SER A 243 4.28 -9.43 -20.10
CA SER A 243 5.38 -8.54 -20.43
C SER A 243 6.73 -9.26 -20.40
N PRO A 244 7.61 -9.03 -21.38
CA PRO A 244 8.93 -9.66 -21.42
C PRO A 244 9.85 -9.24 -20.28
N ILE A 245 9.56 -8.17 -19.56
CA ILE A 245 10.31 -7.76 -18.37
C ILE A 245 9.84 -8.46 -17.10
N VAL A 246 8.70 -9.14 -17.14
CA VAL A 246 8.17 -9.90 -16.00
C VAL A 246 8.76 -11.29 -16.02
N ALA A 247 9.63 -11.57 -15.06
CA ALA A 247 10.28 -12.86 -14.90
C ALA A 247 9.39 -13.89 -14.19
N GLN A 248 8.52 -13.40 -13.28
CA GLN A 248 7.53 -14.24 -12.60
C GLN A 248 6.25 -13.45 -12.32
N ARG A 249 5.12 -14.15 -12.36
CA ARG A 249 3.79 -13.56 -12.11
C ARG A 249 3.42 -13.53 -10.62
N ASN A 250 4.09 -14.33 -9.82
CA ASN A 250 3.76 -14.55 -8.41
C ASN A 250 4.84 -13.90 -7.54
N GLU A 251 4.46 -12.93 -6.74
CA GLU A 251 5.35 -12.12 -5.94
C GLU A 251 5.01 -12.26 -4.45
N GLY A 252 6.00 -12.53 -3.63
CA GLY A 252 5.86 -12.54 -2.18
C GLY A 252 6.51 -11.30 -1.56
N THR A 253 5.89 -10.74 -0.53
CA THR A 253 6.47 -9.71 0.33
C THR A 253 6.37 -10.13 1.78
N GLY A 254 7.31 -9.69 2.61
CA GLY A 254 7.28 -9.91 4.05
C GLY A 254 7.85 -8.71 4.77
N THR A 255 7.20 -8.27 5.84
CA THR A 255 7.65 -7.14 6.66
C THR A 255 7.59 -7.52 8.13
N LEU A 256 8.64 -7.23 8.87
CA LEU A 256 8.67 -7.26 10.32
C LEU A 256 9.11 -5.89 10.81
N ALA A 257 8.37 -5.32 11.77
CA ALA A 257 8.67 -4.02 12.31
C ALA A 257 8.44 -3.95 13.81
N VAL A 258 9.15 -3.03 14.46
CA VAL A 258 8.95 -2.63 15.84
C VAL A 258 8.57 -1.16 15.85
N THR A 259 7.60 -0.81 16.68
CA THR A 259 7.02 0.53 16.76
C THR A 259 7.04 1.06 18.19
N TRP A 260 7.09 2.37 18.31
CA TRP A 260 6.95 3.12 19.55
C TRP A 260 5.88 4.20 19.38
N THR A 261 4.91 4.22 20.27
CA THR A 261 3.83 5.20 20.33
C THR A 261 4.06 6.17 21.52
N PHE A 262 3.85 7.47 21.28
CA PHE A 262 4.04 8.55 22.25
C PHE A 262 2.75 8.90 22.96
#